data_ace9dbd068b6f509490d1966ce0af7ba
#
_entry.id   ace9dbd068b6f509490d1966ce0af7ba
#
_cell.length_a   1.000
_cell.length_b   1.000
_cell.length_c   1.000
_cell.angle_alpha   90.00
_cell.angle_beta   90.00
_cell.angle_gamma   90.00
#
_symmetry.space_group_name_H-M   'P 1'
#
loop_
_entity.id
_entity.type
_entity.pdbx_description
1 polymer ?
#
loop_
_entity_poly.entity_id
_entity_poly.type
_entity_poly.pdbx_seq_one_letter_code
_entity_poly.pdbx_strand_id
1 'polypeptide(L)'
;MTAADAIARVERLLPGASLGSFRLPDDVAFVAAFGAGAELHATDGRRFIDYVLGSGPMVLGHAHPRVVEAIVEQAARGTTYYVLNEPAIGLAERVCELVPCAESVKYCGSGGEATLYALRIARAATGRTRVLKFEGAYHGANDYALHGMVAGRGTDGPVRGADSAGVPAALADTMLVVPYNDLDAARDCLLASGDVAAVLVEPVQRSVEPVPGFLAGLRALCDQVGAILIFDEIVTGFRVAMGGAQERYGVIPDLCTLGKALGGGLPLAAVAGRHELIAVASPTASEPAAYVSGTLNGNPLAAAAGLATLDVLAETDGCASLAAAGEQLRAGLLDAAERLSIPLQVIGPPAFAQPVFGDERVVDARALLRTDRAAARAFGVELVRRGVLVPPGGKLYVSTAHTSALVGETIERASEALAATRR
;
A
#
# COMPACT_ATOMS: atom_id res chain seq x y z
N MET A 1 -30.03 -3.62 -16.10
CA MET A 1 -29.79 -2.39 -15.29
C MET A 1 -28.56 -1.71 -15.86
N THR A 2 -28.67 -0.49 -16.35
CA THR A 2 -27.52 0.23 -16.89
C THR A 2 -26.55 0.64 -15.77
N ALA A 3 -25.30 0.98 -16.10
CA ALA A 3 -24.36 1.51 -15.11
C ALA A 3 -24.90 2.79 -14.45
N ALA A 4 -25.55 3.65 -15.23
CA ALA A 4 -26.21 4.87 -14.73
C ALA A 4 -27.34 4.56 -13.72
N ASP A 5 -28.20 3.58 -14.01
CA ASP A 5 -29.27 3.16 -13.09
C ASP A 5 -28.69 2.62 -11.78
N ALA A 6 -27.60 1.84 -11.86
CA ALA A 6 -26.91 1.30 -10.70
C ALA A 6 -26.28 2.43 -9.86
N ILE A 7 -25.62 3.39 -10.47
CA ILE A 7 -24.97 4.52 -9.79
C ILE A 7 -26.04 5.40 -9.10
N ALA A 8 -27.11 5.77 -9.78
CA ALA A 8 -28.19 6.56 -9.19
C ALA A 8 -28.87 5.85 -7.99
N ARG A 9 -29.01 4.51 -8.05
CA ARG A 9 -29.51 3.71 -6.92
C ARG A 9 -28.54 3.72 -5.74
N VAL A 10 -27.24 3.64 -6.03
CA VAL A 10 -26.17 3.49 -5.02
C VAL A 10 -25.89 4.81 -4.30
N GLU A 11 -26.04 5.97 -4.93
CA GLU A 11 -25.73 7.28 -4.32
C GLU A 11 -26.49 7.56 -3.02
N ARG A 12 -27.72 7.03 -2.88
CA ARG A 12 -28.50 7.15 -1.64
C ARG A 12 -28.06 6.17 -0.55
N LEU A 13 -27.42 5.05 -0.92
CA LEU A 13 -27.05 3.97 -0.01
C LEU A 13 -25.58 4.03 0.39
N LEU A 14 -24.73 4.42 -0.56
CA LEU A 14 -23.29 4.55 -0.40
C LEU A 14 -22.88 5.97 -0.76
N PRO A 15 -22.60 6.85 0.21
CA PRO A 15 -22.30 8.26 -0.05
C PRO A 15 -21.19 8.44 -1.10
N GLY A 16 -21.48 9.28 -2.11
CA GLY A 16 -20.58 9.49 -3.23
C GLY A 16 -20.46 8.31 -4.20
N ALA A 17 -21.37 7.33 -4.16
CA ALA A 17 -21.34 6.10 -4.96
C ALA A 17 -19.94 5.43 -4.97
N SER A 18 -19.31 5.36 -3.79
CA SER A 18 -17.95 4.84 -3.62
C SER A 18 -17.86 3.92 -2.41
N LEU A 19 -17.00 2.89 -2.50
CA LEU A 19 -16.65 2.01 -1.39
C LEU A 19 -15.45 2.54 -0.58
N GLY A 20 -14.84 3.66 -0.99
CA GLY A 20 -13.67 4.25 -0.33
C GLY A 20 -13.40 5.65 -0.87
N SER A 21 -12.13 6.02 -0.98
CA SER A 21 -11.68 7.34 -1.48
C SER A 21 -11.57 7.43 -3.01
N PHE A 22 -11.87 6.34 -3.74
CA PHE A 22 -11.75 6.25 -5.19
C PHE A 22 -13.13 6.21 -5.83
N ARG A 23 -13.34 7.09 -6.81
CA ARG A 23 -14.52 7.08 -7.69
C ARG A 23 -14.08 7.35 -9.13
N LEU A 24 -14.54 6.53 -10.07
CA LEU A 24 -14.43 6.81 -11.50
C LEU A 24 -15.40 7.93 -11.91
N PRO A 25 -15.06 8.76 -12.91
CA PRO A 25 -16.03 9.66 -13.54
C PRO A 25 -17.24 8.89 -14.07
N ASP A 26 -18.41 9.52 -14.06
CA ASP A 26 -19.69 8.85 -14.36
C ASP A 26 -19.75 8.27 -15.78
N ASP A 27 -19.08 8.92 -16.75
CA ASP A 27 -19.03 8.48 -18.15
C ASP A 27 -18.19 7.21 -18.39
N VAL A 28 -17.32 6.85 -17.45
CA VAL A 28 -16.50 5.63 -17.48
C VAL A 28 -16.79 4.68 -16.35
N ALA A 29 -17.66 5.06 -15.42
CA ALA A 29 -18.02 4.23 -14.27
C ALA A 29 -18.73 2.93 -14.69
N PHE A 30 -18.60 1.91 -13.87
CA PHE A 30 -19.21 0.60 -14.06
C PHE A 30 -19.42 -0.12 -12.72
N VAL A 31 -20.20 -1.19 -12.77
CA VAL A 31 -20.35 -2.12 -11.65
C VAL A 31 -19.64 -3.42 -12.02
N ALA A 32 -18.69 -3.86 -11.21
CA ALA A 32 -17.98 -5.11 -11.41
C ALA A 32 -18.91 -6.31 -11.22
N ALA A 33 -18.81 -7.30 -12.10
CA ALA A 33 -19.51 -8.57 -12.02
C ALA A 33 -18.60 -9.66 -11.47
N PHE A 34 -17.41 -9.83 -12.05
CA PHE A 34 -16.40 -10.79 -11.61
C PHE A 34 -15.01 -10.37 -12.09
N GLY A 35 -13.98 -10.97 -11.50
CA GLY A 35 -12.59 -10.83 -11.93
C GLY A 35 -11.96 -12.18 -12.21
N ALA A 36 -11.08 -12.26 -13.21
CA ALA A 36 -10.33 -13.47 -13.57
C ALA A 36 -8.93 -13.08 -14.07
N GLY A 37 -7.89 -13.63 -13.47
CA GLY A 37 -6.50 -13.26 -13.80
C GLY A 37 -6.27 -11.75 -13.67
N ALA A 38 -5.76 -11.13 -14.73
CA ALA A 38 -5.52 -9.67 -14.77
C ALA A 38 -6.74 -8.87 -15.27
N GLU A 39 -7.94 -9.45 -15.28
CA GLU A 39 -9.11 -8.81 -15.89
C GLU A 39 -10.25 -8.64 -14.90
N LEU A 40 -10.99 -7.56 -15.07
CA LEU A 40 -12.24 -7.28 -14.39
C LEU A 40 -13.37 -7.13 -15.42
N HIS A 41 -14.48 -7.83 -15.20
CA HIS A 41 -15.64 -7.83 -16.07
C HIS A 41 -16.79 -7.07 -15.40
N ALA A 42 -17.40 -6.15 -16.15
CA ALA A 42 -18.51 -5.34 -15.69
C ALA A 42 -19.87 -6.01 -15.97
N THR A 43 -20.90 -5.64 -15.23
CA THR A 43 -22.27 -6.14 -15.38
C THR A 43 -22.91 -5.74 -16.71
N ASP A 44 -22.37 -4.74 -17.40
CA ASP A 44 -22.79 -4.27 -18.71
C ASP A 44 -22.02 -4.92 -19.88
N GLY A 45 -21.17 -5.91 -19.56
CA GLY A 45 -20.41 -6.69 -20.55
C GLY A 45 -19.04 -6.10 -20.93
N ARG A 46 -18.68 -4.92 -20.43
CA ARG A 46 -17.33 -4.36 -20.64
C ARG A 46 -16.27 -5.22 -19.93
N ARG A 47 -15.11 -5.34 -20.57
CA ARG A 47 -13.91 -6.00 -20.05
C ARG A 47 -12.81 -4.98 -19.85
N PHE A 48 -12.11 -5.07 -18.74
CA PHE A 48 -10.99 -4.19 -18.40
C PHE A 48 -9.75 -5.03 -18.04
N ILE A 49 -8.58 -4.64 -18.56
CA ILE A 49 -7.30 -5.08 -18.00
C ILE A 49 -7.11 -4.26 -16.72
N ASP A 50 -6.97 -4.92 -15.57
CA ASP A 50 -7.08 -4.29 -14.25
C ASP A 50 -5.72 -4.01 -13.61
N TYR A 51 -5.33 -2.72 -13.58
CA TYR A 51 -4.17 -2.22 -12.85
C TYR A 51 -4.54 -1.56 -11.50
N VAL A 52 -5.80 -1.64 -11.07
CA VAL A 52 -6.20 -1.29 -9.69
C VAL A 52 -5.98 -2.47 -8.76
N LEU A 53 -6.34 -3.68 -9.21
CA LEU A 53 -6.14 -4.94 -8.48
C LEU A 53 -6.61 -4.86 -7.02
N GLY A 54 -7.81 -4.28 -6.78
CA GLY A 54 -8.35 -4.07 -5.45
C GLY A 54 -7.55 -3.06 -4.59
N SER A 55 -6.79 -2.14 -5.21
CA SER A 55 -5.78 -1.28 -4.58
C SER A 55 -4.53 -2.04 -4.10
N GLY A 56 -4.19 -3.11 -4.84
CA GLY A 56 -2.93 -3.83 -4.73
C GLY A 56 -2.92 -5.20 -4.06
N PRO A 57 -3.96 -5.72 -3.38
CA PRO A 57 -3.88 -7.05 -2.77
C PRO A 57 -3.78 -8.19 -3.78
N MET A 58 -4.32 -8.04 -4.99
CA MET A 58 -4.42 -9.13 -5.98
C MET A 58 -3.11 -9.35 -6.74
N VAL A 59 -2.02 -9.68 -6.02
CA VAL A 59 -0.67 -9.89 -6.61
C VAL A 59 -0.62 -11.05 -7.59
N LEU A 60 -1.46 -12.07 -7.41
CA LEU A 60 -1.61 -13.22 -8.31
C LEU A 60 -2.69 -12.99 -9.40
N GLY A 61 -3.36 -11.85 -9.39
CA GLY A 61 -4.57 -11.60 -10.17
C GLY A 61 -5.84 -12.10 -9.47
N HIS A 62 -6.99 -11.86 -10.11
CA HIS A 62 -8.29 -12.27 -9.59
C HIS A 62 -8.51 -13.78 -9.71
N ALA A 63 -9.17 -14.35 -8.72
CA ALA A 63 -9.63 -15.73 -8.67
C ALA A 63 -8.53 -16.76 -9.02
N HIS A 64 -7.31 -16.57 -8.47
CA HIS A 64 -6.22 -17.53 -8.68
C HIS A 64 -6.64 -18.93 -8.17
N PRO A 65 -6.53 -20.02 -8.96
CA PRO A 65 -7.10 -21.33 -8.62
C PRO A 65 -6.70 -21.87 -7.26
N ARG A 66 -5.40 -21.83 -6.90
CA ARG A 66 -4.91 -22.32 -5.60
C ARG A 66 -5.43 -21.49 -4.42
N VAL A 67 -5.60 -20.18 -4.59
CA VAL A 67 -6.16 -19.31 -3.53
C VAL A 67 -7.65 -19.59 -3.36
N VAL A 68 -8.39 -19.75 -4.47
CA VAL A 68 -9.82 -20.13 -4.45
C VAL A 68 -10.01 -21.48 -3.77
N GLU A 69 -9.20 -22.49 -4.12
CA GLU A 69 -9.22 -23.83 -3.52
C GLU A 69 -9.01 -23.74 -1.99
N ALA A 70 -7.97 -23.04 -1.53
CA ALA A 70 -7.70 -22.86 -0.11
C ALA A 70 -8.86 -22.17 0.64
N ILE A 71 -9.50 -21.17 0.01
CA ILE A 71 -10.67 -20.49 0.56
C ILE A 71 -11.85 -21.47 0.68
N VAL A 72 -12.16 -22.24 -0.36
CA VAL A 72 -13.28 -23.18 -0.40
C VAL A 72 -13.08 -24.28 0.65
N GLU A 73 -11.91 -24.88 0.73
CA GLU A 73 -11.59 -25.90 1.73
C GLU A 73 -11.71 -25.36 3.15
N GLN A 74 -11.16 -24.19 3.41
CA GLN A 74 -11.23 -23.58 4.74
C GLN A 74 -12.65 -23.14 5.09
N ALA A 75 -13.43 -22.61 4.13
CA ALA A 75 -14.82 -22.22 4.33
C ALA A 75 -15.68 -23.40 4.78
N ALA A 76 -15.43 -24.60 4.22
CA ALA A 76 -16.10 -25.84 4.62
C ALA A 76 -15.78 -26.28 6.07
N ARG A 77 -14.67 -25.80 6.65
CA ARG A 77 -14.23 -26.08 8.04
C ARG A 77 -14.61 -24.98 9.02
N GLY A 78 -15.02 -23.81 8.52
CA GLY A 78 -15.38 -22.62 9.30
C GLY A 78 -14.51 -21.41 8.99
N THR A 79 -15.05 -20.22 9.26
CA THR A 79 -14.48 -18.95 8.82
C THR A 79 -13.84 -18.13 9.93
N THR A 80 -14.27 -18.33 11.21
CA THR A 80 -13.81 -17.54 12.35
C THR A 80 -13.95 -18.34 13.64
N TYR A 81 -12.85 -18.52 14.39
CA TYR A 81 -12.85 -19.32 15.61
C TYR A 81 -12.57 -18.52 16.88
N TYR A 82 -11.87 -17.37 16.77
CA TYR A 82 -11.39 -16.55 17.89
C TYR A 82 -10.41 -17.27 18.84
N VAL A 83 -9.88 -18.41 18.40
CA VAL A 83 -8.84 -19.20 19.07
C VAL A 83 -7.74 -19.54 18.07
N LEU A 84 -6.63 -20.09 18.54
CA LEU A 84 -5.55 -20.55 17.68
C LEU A 84 -6.06 -21.54 16.63
N ASN A 85 -5.54 -21.40 15.41
CA ASN A 85 -5.89 -22.25 14.29
C ASN A 85 -4.70 -22.48 13.37
N GLU A 86 -4.65 -23.65 12.75
CA GLU A 86 -3.52 -24.07 11.90
C GLU A 86 -3.20 -23.09 10.75
N PRO A 87 -4.17 -22.57 9.96
CA PRO A 87 -3.82 -21.60 8.92
C PRO A 87 -3.15 -20.32 9.44
N ALA A 88 -3.58 -19.80 10.59
CA ALA A 88 -2.96 -18.61 11.18
C ALA A 88 -1.55 -18.90 11.73
N ILE A 89 -1.34 -20.09 12.30
CA ILE A 89 -0.02 -20.51 12.76
C ILE A 89 0.91 -20.65 11.55
N GLY A 90 0.54 -21.40 10.53
CA GLY A 90 1.34 -21.60 9.32
C GLY A 90 1.66 -20.29 8.57
N LEU A 91 0.69 -19.36 8.51
CA LEU A 91 0.95 -18.04 7.92
C LEU A 91 1.94 -17.21 8.78
N ALA A 92 1.90 -17.30 10.12
CA ALA A 92 2.86 -16.62 10.98
C ALA A 92 4.27 -17.19 10.79
N GLU A 93 4.41 -18.51 10.73
CA GLU A 93 5.68 -19.18 10.41
C GLU A 93 6.23 -18.71 9.07
N ARG A 94 5.37 -18.67 8.04
CA ARG A 94 5.77 -18.22 6.71
C ARG A 94 6.19 -16.75 6.66
N VAL A 95 5.52 -15.87 7.41
CA VAL A 95 5.94 -14.47 7.56
C VAL A 95 7.30 -14.37 8.24
N CYS A 96 7.53 -15.12 9.32
CA CYS A 96 8.83 -15.11 10.02
C CYS A 96 9.97 -15.69 9.18
N GLU A 97 9.69 -16.62 8.27
CA GLU A 97 10.68 -17.15 7.32
C GLU A 97 11.06 -16.12 6.24
N LEU A 98 10.10 -15.35 5.74
CA LEU A 98 10.27 -14.50 4.56
C LEU A 98 10.70 -13.07 4.90
N VAL A 99 10.23 -12.52 6.02
CA VAL A 99 10.37 -11.09 6.34
C VAL A 99 11.53 -10.87 7.32
N PRO A 100 12.61 -10.18 6.93
CA PRO A 100 13.87 -10.14 7.70
C PRO A 100 13.75 -9.66 9.15
N CYS A 101 12.85 -8.70 9.46
CA CYS A 101 12.68 -8.24 10.85
C CYS A 101 11.72 -9.11 11.67
N ALA A 102 10.99 -10.05 11.06
CA ALA A 102 9.88 -10.74 11.71
C ALA A 102 10.34 -11.93 12.55
N GLU A 103 10.49 -11.73 13.85
CA GLU A 103 10.67 -12.79 14.84
C GLU A 103 9.31 -13.24 15.43
N SER A 104 8.31 -12.36 15.40
CA SER A 104 6.94 -12.60 15.86
C SER A 104 5.94 -11.79 15.08
N VAL A 105 4.67 -12.25 15.09
CA VAL A 105 3.56 -11.66 14.35
C VAL A 105 2.36 -11.39 15.26
N LYS A 106 1.71 -10.24 15.08
CA LYS A 106 0.43 -9.89 15.70
C LYS A 106 -0.58 -9.52 14.62
N TYR A 107 -1.58 -10.37 14.41
CA TYR A 107 -2.61 -10.16 13.39
C TYR A 107 -3.60 -9.05 13.73
N CYS A 108 -4.16 -8.44 12.68
CA CYS A 108 -5.28 -7.50 12.72
C CYS A 108 -6.10 -7.58 11.42
N GLY A 109 -7.22 -6.86 11.34
CA GLY A 109 -8.15 -6.95 10.21
C GLY A 109 -7.82 -6.05 9.03
N SER A 110 -7.00 -5.01 9.23
CA SER A 110 -6.71 -4.02 8.17
C SER A 110 -5.34 -3.36 8.34
N GLY A 111 -4.80 -2.80 7.24
CA GLY A 111 -3.55 -2.05 7.29
C GLY A 111 -3.59 -0.82 8.20
N GLY A 112 -4.74 -0.15 8.31
CA GLY A 112 -4.92 0.97 9.24
C GLY A 112 -4.89 0.56 10.70
N GLU A 113 -5.38 -0.64 11.04
CA GLU A 113 -5.20 -1.23 12.37
C GLU A 113 -3.75 -1.64 12.61
N ALA A 114 -3.07 -2.24 11.60
CA ALA A 114 -1.68 -2.61 11.72
C ALA A 114 -0.80 -1.40 12.07
N THR A 115 -0.95 -0.29 11.36
CA THR A 115 -0.20 0.93 11.65
C THR A 115 -0.54 1.51 13.03
N LEU A 116 -1.83 1.56 13.40
CA LEU A 116 -2.25 1.98 14.73
C LEU A 116 -1.65 1.12 15.84
N TYR A 117 -1.62 -0.20 15.64
CA TYR A 117 -1.08 -1.14 16.61
C TYR A 117 0.44 -1.05 16.70
N ALA A 118 1.14 -0.89 15.59
CA ALA A 118 2.59 -0.66 15.57
C ALA A 118 2.97 0.60 16.36
N LEU A 119 2.22 1.72 16.20
CA LEU A 119 2.42 2.94 16.99
C LEU A 119 2.15 2.71 18.48
N ARG A 120 1.10 1.96 18.83
CA ARG A 120 0.76 1.64 20.22
C ARG A 120 1.84 0.78 20.88
N ILE A 121 2.33 -0.23 20.18
CA ILE A 121 3.42 -1.10 20.63
C ILE A 121 4.69 -0.26 20.86
N ALA A 122 5.08 0.57 19.89
CA ALA A 122 6.27 1.41 20.01
C ALA A 122 6.19 2.39 21.19
N ARG A 123 5.02 3.03 21.42
CA ARG A 123 4.80 3.90 22.57
C ARG A 123 4.87 3.14 23.90
N ALA A 124 4.26 1.99 23.98
CA ALA A 124 4.30 1.15 25.19
C ALA A 124 5.72 0.65 25.49
N ALA A 125 6.46 0.21 24.47
CA ALA A 125 7.80 -0.30 24.62
C ALA A 125 8.83 0.80 25.02
N THR A 126 8.64 2.04 24.55
CA THR A 126 9.59 3.13 24.80
C THR A 126 9.17 4.07 25.96
N GLY A 127 7.91 4.05 26.37
CA GLY A 127 7.33 5.03 27.29
C GLY A 127 7.24 6.45 26.72
N ARG A 128 7.47 6.62 25.41
CA ARG A 128 7.48 7.92 24.72
C ARG A 128 6.19 8.12 23.93
N THR A 129 5.89 9.38 23.56
CA THR A 129 4.58 9.75 22.99
C THR A 129 4.62 10.05 21.51
N ARG A 130 5.62 10.81 21.05
CA ARG A 130 5.65 11.36 19.69
C ARG A 130 6.05 10.32 18.64
N VAL A 131 5.56 10.52 17.42
CA VAL A 131 5.93 9.71 16.25
C VAL A 131 6.33 10.65 15.12
N LEU A 132 7.46 10.39 14.51
CA LEU A 132 7.87 11.05 13.28
C LEU A 132 7.35 10.26 12.09
N LYS A 133 6.74 10.94 11.12
CA LYS A 133 6.33 10.41 9.84
C LYS A 133 6.63 11.39 8.71
N PHE A 134 6.34 11.00 7.47
CA PHE A 134 6.71 11.79 6.30
C PHE A 134 5.50 12.39 5.59
N GLU A 135 5.65 13.64 5.11
CA GLU A 135 4.62 14.39 4.40
C GLU A 135 4.19 13.66 3.12
N GLY A 136 2.88 13.51 2.90
CA GLY A 136 2.30 12.79 1.76
C GLY A 136 2.13 11.28 1.97
N ALA A 137 2.67 10.71 3.06
CA ALA A 137 2.54 9.29 3.38
C ALA A 137 1.12 8.91 3.80
N TYR A 138 0.68 7.71 3.42
CA TYR A 138 -0.61 7.14 3.79
C TYR A 138 -0.43 5.88 4.64
N HIS A 139 -0.88 5.94 5.88
CA HIS A 139 -0.77 4.85 6.85
C HIS A 139 -2.14 4.39 7.39
N GLY A 140 -3.16 4.43 6.54
CA GLY A 140 -4.54 4.11 6.93
C GLY A 140 -5.32 5.34 7.40
N ALA A 141 -6.56 5.12 7.83
CA ALA A 141 -7.51 6.17 8.21
C ALA A 141 -7.68 6.30 9.74
N ASN A 142 -6.66 5.89 10.53
CA ASN A 142 -6.66 6.17 11.96
C ASN A 142 -6.22 7.62 12.23
N ASP A 143 -6.63 8.18 13.37
CA ASP A 143 -6.45 9.59 13.68
C ASP A 143 -4.99 10.05 13.70
N TYR A 144 -4.05 9.19 14.07
CA TYR A 144 -2.61 9.52 14.02
C TYR A 144 -2.09 9.56 12.57
N ALA A 145 -2.54 8.64 11.73
CA ALA A 145 -2.11 8.54 10.34
C ALA A 145 -2.58 9.72 9.47
N LEU A 146 -3.72 10.33 9.84
CA LEU A 146 -4.33 11.45 9.12
C LEU A 146 -3.66 12.81 9.36
N HIS A 147 -2.41 12.83 9.83
CA HIS A 147 -1.58 14.03 9.91
C HIS A 147 -0.54 14.02 8.80
N GLY A 148 -0.43 15.11 8.04
CA GLY A 148 0.54 15.24 6.95
C GLY A 148 0.36 14.26 5.78
N MET A 149 -0.84 13.73 5.57
CA MET A 149 -1.18 12.89 4.41
C MET A 149 -1.29 13.72 3.13
N VAL A 150 -1.77 14.96 3.25
CA VAL A 150 -1.87 15.91 2.15
C VAL A 150 -0.66 16.84 2.16
N ALA A 151 0.17 16.71 1.13
CA ALA A 151 1.36 17.56 0.99
C ALA A 151 1.01 19.03 0.72
N GLY A 152 1.92 19.94 1.08
CA GLY A 152 1.81 21.37 0.76
C GLY A 152 0.89 22.18 1.68
N ARG A 153 0.40 21.61 2.79
CA ARG A 153 -0.41 22.36 3.77
C ARG A 153 0.42 23.18 4.77
N GLY A 154 1.73 22.96 4.85
CA GLY A 154 2.65 23.76 5.66
C GLY A 154 3.57 24.56 4.77
N THR A 155 3.62 25.89 4.91
CA THR A 155 4.45 26.72 4.03
C THR A 155 5.93 26.68 4.39
N ASP A 156 6.34 26.83 5.68
CA ASP A 156 7.75 26.92 6.06
C ASP A 156 8.06 26.30 7.44
N GLY A 157 7.42 25.17 7.78
CA GLY A 157 7.62 24.50 9.05
C GLY A 157 6.95 23.13 9.12
N PRO A 158 7.05 22.44 10.27
CA PRO A 158 6.37 21.14 10.43
C PRO A 158 4.89 21.28 10.16
N VAL A 159 4.34 20.34 9.34
CA VAL A 159 2.90 20.30 9.06
C VAL A 159 2.17 20.07 10.40
N ARG A 160 1.32 21.00 10.78
CA ARG A 160 0.52 20.90 12.01
C ARG A 160 -0.95 20.71 11.66
N GLY A 161 -1.62 19.84 12.42
CA GLY A 161 -3.04 19.56 12.27
C GLY A 161 -3.34 18.34 11.38
N ALA A 162 -4.56 17.84 11.50
CA ALA A 162 -5.03 16.69 10.75
C ALA A 162 -5.56 17.07 9.36
N ASP A 163 -5.46 16.13 8.43
CA ASP A 163 -6.00 16.25 7.07
C ASP A 163 -7.48 15.85 6.95
N SER A 164 -8.10 15.50 8.06
CA SER A 164 -9.50 15.12 8.12
C SER A 164 -10.24 15.87 9.21
N ALA A 165 -11.48 16.28 8.92
CA ALA A 165 -12.42 16.71 9.95
C ALA A 165 -12.71 15.55 10.91
N GLY A 166 -13.00 15.86 12.17
CA GLY A 166 -13.31 14.87 13.21
C GLY A 166 -12.09 14.34 14.00
N VAL A 167 -10.87 14.57 13.55
CA VAL A 167 -9.66 14.22 14.30
C VAL A 167 -9.45 15.25 15.42
N PRO A 168 -9.28 14.81 16.69
CA PRO A 168 -9.08 15.73 17.82
C PRO A 168 -7.78 16.54 17.69
N ALA A 169 -7.86 17.85 17.89
CA ALA A 169 -6.70 18.76 17.79
C ALA A 169 -5.57 18.39 18.78
N ALA A 170 -5.90 17.78 19.91
CA ALA A 170 -4.92 17.33 20.90
C ALA A 170 -3.93 16.29 20.37
N LEU A 171 -4.22 15.61 19.26
CA LEU A 171 -3.31 14.64 18.65
C LEU A 171 -2.20 15.31 17.80
N ALA A 172 -2.37 16.58 17.43
CA ALA A 172 -1.44 17.27 16.54
C ALA A 172 0.01 17.29 17.07
N ASP A 173 0.19 17.46 18.38
CA ASP A 173 1.51 17.50 19.01
C ASP A 173 2.16 16.12 19.17
N THR A 174 1.41 15.05 18.90
CA THR A 174 1.92 13.67 18.96
C THR A 174 2.49 13.18 17.62
N MET A 175 2.23 13.90 16.54
CA MET A 175 2.68 13.55 15.18
C MET A 175 3.61 14.63 14.63
N LEU A 176 4.86 14.25 14.43
CA LEU A 176 5.89 15.07 13.80
C LEU A 176 5.95 14.73 12.33
N VAL A 177 5.85 15.72 11.44
CA VAL A 177 5.81 15.50 9.99
C VAL A 177 6.93 16.28 9.32
N VAL A 178 7.79 15.58 8.58
CA VAL A 178 8.92 16.15 7.83
C VAL A 178 8.85 15.71 6.37
N PRO A 179 9.55 16.37 5.44
CA PRO A 179 9.60 15.92 4.04
C PRO A 179 10.22 14.52 3.90
N TYR A 180 9.69 13.71 2.98
CA TYR A 180 10.29 12.43 2.60
C TYR A 180 11.59 12.68 1.81
N ASN A 181 12.57 11.79 1.95
CA ASN A 181 13.89 11.91 1.36
C ASN A 181 14.75 13.09 1.88
N ASP A 182 14.32 13.72 2.97
CA ASP A 182 15.07 14.77 3.68
C ASP A 182 15.57 14.22 5.04
N LEU A 183 16.78 13.64 5.03
CA LEU A 183 17.38 13.04 6.21
C LEU A 183 17.82 14.12 7.24
N ASP A 184 18.16 15.32 6.78
CA ASP A 184 18.56 16.43 7.66
C ASP A 184 17.36 16.94 8.43
N ALA A 185 16.21 17.15 7.79
CA ALA A 185 14.97 17.51 8.47
C ALA A 185 14.53 16.43 9.48
N ALA A 186 14.69 15.15 9.14
CA ALA A 186 14.39 14.06 10.06
C ALA A 186 15.32 14.07 11.28
N ARG A 187 16.63 14.27 11.09
CA ARG A 187 17.64 14.38 12.16
C ARG A 187 17.32 15.53 13.09
N ASP A 188 17.13 16.72 12.54
CA ASP A 188 16.90 17.93 13.32
C ASP A 188 15.62 17.80 14.16
N CYS A 189 14.57 17.23 13.58
CA CYS A 189 13.31 16.96 14.26
C CYS A 189 13.46 15.94 15.40
N LEU A 190 14.17 14.84 15.17
CA LEU A 190 14.42 13.79 16.17
C LEU A 190 15.24 14.30 17.34
N LEU A 191 16.32 15.05 17.06
CA LEU A 191 17.20 15.59 18.09
C LEU A 191 16.53 16.70 18.92
N ALA A 192 15.71 17.54 18.30
CA ALA A 192 14.99 18.61 19.01
C ALA A 192 13.85 18.09 19.89
N SER A 193 13.24 16.96 19.55
CA SER A 193 12.00 16.51 20.20
C SER A 193 12.19 15.71 21.48
N GLY A 194 13.26 14.94 21.62
CA GLY A 194 13.61 14.15 22.82
C GLY A 194 12.62 13.06 23.28
N ASP A 195 11.38 13.08 22.80
CA ASP A 195 10.28 12.20 23.22
C ASP A 195 9.66 11.46 21.99
N VAL A 196 10.51 10.96 21.09
CA VAL A 196 10.05 10.25 19.91
C VAL A 196 10.06 8.74 20.17
N ALA A 197 8.88 8.13 20.17
CA ALA A 197 8.68 6.69 20.31
C ALA A 197 9.07 5.92 19.05
N ALA A 198 8.71 6.46 17.88
CA ALA A 198 8.92 5.78 16.61
C ALA A 198 9.11 6.74 15.43
N VAL A 199 9.78 6.22 14.40
CA VAL A 199 9.76 6.75 13.03
C VAL A 199 8.95 5.81 12.17
N LEU A 200 7.82 6.27 11.60
CA LEU A 200 6.95 5.51 10.70
C LEU A 200 7.20 5.96 9.26
N VAL A 201 7.61 5.04 8.40
CA VAL A 201 7.92 5.34 7.00
C VAL A 201 7.35 4.29 6.05
N GLU A 202 6.71 4.72 4.93
CA GLU A 202 6.57 3.87 3.75
C GLU A 202 7.97 3.80 3.11
N PRO A 203 8.64 2.62 3.01
CA PRO A 203 9.98 2.54 2.40
C PRO A 203 10.01 2.99 0.94
N VAL A 204 8.89 2.82 0.23
CA VAL A 204 8.58 3.49 -1.03
C VAL A 204 7.33 4.33 -0.79
N GLN A 205 7.51 5.64 -0.63
CA GLN A 205 6.39 6.49 -0.27
C GLN A 205 5.46 6.72 -1.45
N ARG A 206 4.28 6.11 -1.40
CA ARG A 206 3.30 6.08 -2.50
C ARG A 206 3.92 5.40 -3.74
N SER A 207 4.60 6.13 -4.61
CA SER A 207 5.41 5.63 -5.72
C SER A 207 6.78 6.32 -5.78
N VAL A 208 7.12 7.13 -4.79
CA VAL A 208 8.43 7.79 -4.70
C VAL A 208 9.41 6.85 -4.02
N GLU A 209 10.47 6.47 -4.72
CA GLU A 209 11.53 5.62 -4.15
C GLU A 209 12.43 6.43 -3.20
N PRO A 210 13.03 5.78 -2.19
CA PRO A 210 13.98 6.43 -1.31
C PRO A 210 15.24 6.82 -2.10
N VAL A 211 15.77 8.02 -1.84
CA VAL A 211 17.10 8.38 -2.38
C VAL A 211 18.18 7.52 -1.69
N PRO A 212 19.31 7.27 -2.38
CA PRO A 212 20.41 6.49 -1.81
C PRO A 212 20.79 6.98 -0.40
N GLY A 213 20.86 6.06 0.57
CA GLY A 213 21.26 6.35 1.94
C GLY A 213 20.13 6.83 2.87
N PHE A 214 18.94 7.20 2.36
CA PHE A 214 17.85 7.72 3.19
C PHE A 214 17.36 6.72 4.24
N LEU A 215 16.99 5.50 3.84
CA LEU A 215 16.50 4.47 4.78
C LEU A 215 17.59 4.03 5.78
N ALA A 216 18.83 3.85 5.30
CA ALA A 216 19.95 3.51 6.16
C ALA A 216 20.27 4.64 7.16
N GLY A 217 20.17 5.89 6.73
CA GLY A 217 20.29 7.05 7.60
C GLY A 217 19.19 7.12 8.66
N LEU A 218 17.94 6.80 8.31
CA LEU A 218 16.84 6.72 9.28
C LEU A 218 17.08 5.62 10.30
N ARG A 219 17.59 4.45 9.88
CA ARG A 219 17.97 3.37 10.82
C ARG A 219 19.00 3.85 11.82
N ALA A 220 20.10 4.45 11.34
CA ALA A 220 21.16 4.98 12.19
C ALA A 220 20.66 6.07 13.17
N LEU A 221 19.78 6.97 12.70
CA LEU A 221 19.18 7.99 13.56
C LEU A 221 18.27 7.37 14.64
N CYS A 222 17.45 6.39 14.28
CA CYS A 222 16.62 5.68 15.26
C CYS A 222 17.47 4.99 16.32
N ASP A 223 18.57 4.33 15.94
CA ASP A 223 19.51 3.70 16.87
C ASP A 223 20.14 4.73 17.81
N GLN A 224 20.53 5.89 17.27
CA GLN A 224 21.15 6.97 18.05
C GLN A 224 20.21 7.53 19.12
N VAL A 225 18.92 7.75 18.79
CA VAL A 225 17.96 8.36 19.70
C VAL A 225 17.12 7.35 20.49
N GLY A 226 17.25 6.06 20.20
CA GLY A 226 16.47 4.98 20.79
C GLY A 226 14.98 5.03 20.40
N ALA A 227 14.67 5.44 19.17
CA ALA A 227 13.32 5.38 18.61
C ALA A 227 13.14 4.07 17.83
N ILE A 228 11.92 3.55 17.79
CA ILE A 228 11.57 2.36 17.02
C ILE A 228 11.40 2.73 15.55
N LEU A 229 12.14 2.09 14.65
CA LEU A 229 11.93 2.23 13.21
C LEU A 229 10.82 1.27 12.76
N ILE A 230 9.76 1.84 12.18
CA ILE A 230 8.61 1.09 11.64
C ILE A 230 8.54 1.26 10.14
N PHE A 231 8.67 0.17 9.38
CA PHE A 231 8.39 0.17 7.96
C PHE A 231 6.92 -0.17 7.70
N ASP A 232 6.20 0.73 7.04
CA ASP A 232 4.89 0.43 6.50
C ASP A 232 5.04 -0.32 5.17
N GLU A 233 5.01 -1.64 5.26
CA GLU A 233 5.14 -2.56 4.13
C GLU A 233 3.78 -3.07 3.62
N ILE A 234 2.71 -2.38 3.91
CA ILE A 234 1.36 -2.75 3.45
C ILE A 234 1.30 -2.89 1.91
N VAL A 235 2.08 -2.09 1.18
CA VAL A 235 2.17 -2.14 -0.30
C VAL A 235 3.38 -2.94 -0.76
N THR A 236 4.52 -2.76 -0.13
CA THR A 236 5.81 -3.29 -0.57
C THR A 236 6.04 -4.75 -0.16
N GLY A 237 5.48 -5.18 0.97
CA GLY A 237 5.59 -6.56 1.46
C GLY A 237 5.09 -7.57 0.43
N PHE A 238 5.89 -8.62 0.18
CA PHE A 238 5.60 -9.71 -0.77
C PHE A 238 5.33 -9.23 -2.21
N ARG A 239 5.77 -8.02 -2.55
CA ARG A 239 5.55 -7.41 -3.88
C ARG A 239 6.85 -6.99 -4.54
N VAL A 240 7.71 -6.24 -3.86
CA VAL A 240 8.99 -5.75 -4.43
C VAL A 240 10.12 -6.75 -4.23
N ALA A 241 9.99 -7.63 -3.26
CA ALA A 241 10.74 -8.83 -2.95
C ALA A 241 9.89 -9.67 -2.00
N MET A 242 10.23 -10.93 -1.75
CA MET A 242 9.50 -11.78 -0.81
C MET A 242 9.61 -11.25 0.63
N GLY A 243 10.76 -10.74 1.04
CA GLY A 243 10.94 -10.03 2.31
C GLY A 243 10.59 -8.55 2.27
N GLY A 244 9.94 -8.06 1.20
CA GLY A 244 9.50 -6.67 1.09
C GLY A 244 10.62 -5.67 0.77
N ALA A 245 10.39 -4.41 1.16
CA ALA A 245 11.34 -3.33 0.94
C ALA A 245 12.60 -3.46 1.83
N GLN A 246 12.49 -4.08 3.00
CA GLN A 246 13.64 -4.33 3.85
C GLN A 246 14.67 -5.24 3.17
N GLU A 247 14.23 -6.27 2.44
CA GLU A 247 15.11 -7.09 1.59
C GLU A 247 15.65 -6.28 0.42
N ARG A 248 14.77 -5.59 -0.33
CA ARG A 248 15.14 -4.83 -1.53
C ARG A 248 16.19 -3.74 -1.26
N TYR A 249 16.08 -3.03 -0.14
CA TYR A 249 16.97 -1.91 0.20
C TYR A 249 18.04 -2.26 1.25
N GLY A 250 18.06 -3.48 1.79
CA GLY A 250 19.03 -3.95 2.76
C GLY A 250 18.98 -3.21 4.10
N VAL A 251 17.79 -2.72 4.51
CA VAL A 251 17.59 -2.01 5.78
C VAL A 251 16.51 -2.69 6.58
N ILE A 252 16.86 -3.19 7.77
CA ILE A 252 15.94 -3.94 8.64
C ILE A 252 15.35 -2.99 9.70
N PRO A 253 14.02 -2.80 9.74
CA PRO A 253 13.33 -2.03 10.78
C PRO A 253 13.19 -2.86 12.08
N ASP A 254 12.76 -2.22 13.16
CA ASP A 254 12.39 -2.91 14.40
C ASP A 254 11.01 -3.59 14.29
N LEU A 255 10.09 -2.91 13.61
CA LEU A 255 8.73 -3.39 13.32
C LEU A 255 8.39 -3.13 11.85
N CYS A 256 7.53 -3.96 11.27
CA CYS A 256 6.89 -3.66 10.00
C CYS A 256 5.38 -3.92 10.09
N THR A 257 4.62 -3.24 9.21
CA THR A 257 3.20 -3.53 9.00
C THR A 257 3.00 -4.22 7.67
N LEU A 258 2.25 -5.30 7.65
CA LEU A 258 1.97 -6.15 6.50
C LEU A 258 0.47 -6.21 6.24
N GLY A 259 0.07 -6.32 4.99
CA GLY A 259 -1.34 -6.43 4.59
C GLY A 259 -1.47 -6.70 3.09
N LYS A 260 -2.59 -6.32 2.49
CA LYS A 260 -2.83 -6.52 1.05
C LYS A 260 -2.49 -7.93 0.56
N ALA A 261 -1.30 -8.15 -0.02
CA ALA A 261 -0.84 -9.46 -0.50
C ALA A 261 -0.89 -10.53 0.58
N LEU A 262 -0.60 -10.17 1.84
CA LEU A 262 -0.67 -11.06 3.01
C LEU A 262 -2.04 -11.74 3.16
N GLY A 263 -3.12 -11.06 2.82
CA GLY A 263 -4.48 -11.60 2.96
C GLY A 263 -5.00 -12.33 1.72
N GLY A 264 -4.23 -12.41 0.63
CA GLY A 264 -4.68 -13.07 -0.61
C GLY A 264 -5.97 -12.49 -1.20
N GLY A 265 -6.26 -11.21 -0.95
CA GLY A 265 -7.50 -10.52 -1.35
C GLY A 265 -8.57 -10.46 -0.25
N LEU A 266 -8.38 -11.13 0.87
CA LEU A 266 -9.27 -11.09 2.04
C LEU A 266 -8.75 -10.10 3.11
N PRO A 267 -9.65 -9.62 4.03
CA PRO A 267 -9.26 -8.71 5.10
C PRO A 267 -8.32 -9.39 6.13
N LEU A 268 -7.04 -9.10 6.01
CA LEU A 268 -6.00 -9.52 6.94
C LEU A 268 -4.82 -8.56 6.86
N ALA A 269 -4.27 -8.23 8.02
CA ALA A 269 -3.03 -7.49 8.15
C ALA A 269 -2.29 -7.96 9.42
N ALA A 270 -1.06 -7.50 9.60
CA ALA A 270 -0.26 -7.85 10.76
C ALA A 270 0.76 -6.74 11.09
N VAL A 271 1.15 -6.68 12.35
CA VAL A 271 2.41 -6.10 12.80
C VAL A 271 3.37 -7.26 13.00
N ALA A 272 4.56 -7.18 12.41
CA ALA A 272 5.62 -8.15 12.59
C ALA A 272 6.92 -7.43 13.00
N GLY A 273 7.83 -8.12 13.68
CA GLY A 273 9.10 -7.53 14.11
C GLY A 273 9.74 -8.29 15.26
N ARG A 274 10.65 -7.62 15.95
CA ARG A 274 11.41 -8.16 17.08
C ARG A 274 10.48 -8.71 18.15
N HIS A 275 10.81 -9.90 18.65
CA HIS A 275 9.94 -10.62 19.59
C HIS A 275 9.60 -9.81 20.83
N GLU A 276 10.60 -9.15 21.46
CA GLU A 276 10.38 -8.34 22.66
C GLU A 276 9.43 -7.16 22.44
N LEU A 277 9.37 -6.58 21.22
CA LEU A 277 8.44 -5.51 20.90
C LEU A 277 7.02 -6.05 20.69
N ILE A 278 6.87 -7.14 19.96
CA ILE A 278 5.58 -7.78 19.72
C ILE A 278 5.00 -8.35 21.04
N ALA A 279 5.85 -8.87 21.94
CA ALA A 279 5.44 -9.41 23.23
C ALA A 279 4.78 -8.38 24.16
N VAL A 280 5.05 -7.07 23.98
CA VAL A 280 4.33 -5.99 24.69
C VAL A 280 2.83 -6.04 24.42
N ALA A 281 2.40 -6.60 23.26
CA ALA A 281 0.99 -6.79 22.90
C ALA A 281 0.46 -8.20 23.21
N SER A 282 1.16 -8.97 24.03
CA SER A 282 0.68 -10.28 24.50
C SER A 282 -0.44 -10.11 25.54
N PRO A 283 -1.47 -10.99 25.56
CA PRO A 283 -2.45 -11.05 26.64
C PRO A 283 -1.84 -11.34 28.01
N THR A 284 -0.63 -11.88 28.03
CA THR A 284 0.11 -12.26 29.26
C THR A 284 1.29 -11.32 29.52
N ALA A 285 1.39 -10.20 28.81
CA ALA A 285 2.45 -9.21 29.02
C ALA A 285 2.35 -8.62 30.44
N SER A 286 3.50 -8.44 31.08
CA SER A 286 3.62 -7.57 32.26
C SER A 286 3.49 -6.11 31.86
N GLU A 287 3.07 -5.23 32.79
CA GLU A 287 3.02 -3.81 32.53
C GLU A 287 4.39 -3.19 32.16
N PRO A 288 4.46 -2.25 31.19
CA PRO A 288 3.35 -1.71 30.45
C PRO A 288 2.92 -2.64 29.27
N ALA A 289 1.60 -2.87 29.12
CA ALA A 289 1.05 -3.71 28.07
C ALA A 289 0.27 -2.89 27.01
N ALA A 290 0.44 -3.23 25.75
CA ALA A 290 -0.32 -2.66 24.64
C ALA A 290 -1.55 -3.51 24.34
N TYR A 291 -2.75 -3.00 24.56
CA TYR A 291 -3.97 -3.73 24.21
C TYR A 291 -4.19 -3.77 22.70
N VAL A 292 -4.15 -4.97 22.15
CA VAL A 292 -4.40 -5.26 20.73
C VAL A 292 -5.36 -6.42 20.61
N SER A 293 -6.58 -6.16 20.10
CA SER A 293 -7.62 -7.16 19.95
C SER A 293 -8.51 -6.84 18.74
N GLY A 294 -9.06 -7.87 18.12
CA GLY A 294 -10.03 -7.77 17.03
C GLY A 294 -10.64 -9.14 16.76
N THR A 295 -11.96 -9.19 16.56
CA THR A 295 -12.71 -10.45 16.36
C THR A 295 -12.17 -11.29 15.20
N LEU A 296 -11.69 -10.63 14.14
CA LEU A 296 -11.22 -11.30 12.92
C LEU A 296 -9.71 -11.46 12.85
N ASN A 297 -8.97 -11.13 13.92
CA ASN A 297 -7.52 -11.25 13.94
C ASN A 297 -7.08 -12.71 13.76
N GLY A 298 -6.32 -12.98 12.70
CA GLY A 298 -5.88 -14.34 12.38
C GLY A 298 -7.03 -15.30 12.04
N ASN A 299 -8.12 -14.78 11.43
CA ASN A 299 -9.22 -15.66 11.00
C ASN A 299 -8.68 -16.69 9.99
N PRO A 300 -9.10 -17.98 10.10
CA PRO A 300 -8.52 -19.05 9.31
C PRO A 300 -8.76 -18.92 7.82
N LEU A 301 -9.86 -18.27 7.41
CA LEU A 301 -10.20 -18.12 5.99
C LEU A 301 -9.20 -17.19 5.27
N ALA A 302 -8.92 -16.01 5.85
CA ALA A 302 -7.96 -15.08 5.28
C ALA A 302 -6.52 -15.58 5.45
N ALA A 303 -6.22 -16.31 6.54
CA ALA A 303 -4.91 -16.90 6.74
C ALA A 303 -4.62 -18.00 5.71
N ALA A 304 -5.58 -18.88 5.38
CA ALA A 304 -5.43 -19.89 4.34
C ALA A 304 -5.23 -19.26 2.95
N ALA A 305 -5.99 -18.22 2.62
CA ALA A 305 -5.82 -17.47 1.37
C ALA A 305 -4.45 -16.80 1.29
N GLY A 306 -4.00 -16.20 2.38
CA GLY A 306 -2.67 -15.57 2.50
C GLY A 306 -1.54 -16.58 2.32
N LEU A 307 -1.60 -17.70 3.03
CA LEU A 307 -0.59 -18.77 2.93
C LEU A 307 -0.48 -19.28 1.49
N ALA A 308 -1.61 -19.63 0.86
CA ALA A 308 -1.64 -20.06 -0.53
C ALA A 308 -1.06 -19.00 -1.49
N THR A 309 -1.30 -17.70 -1.19
CA THR A 309 -0.74 -16.60 -2.00
C THR A 309 0.78 -16.52 -1.87
N LEU A 310 1.32 -16.60 -0.66
CA LEU A 310 2.76 -16.52 -0.41
C LEU A 310 3.49 -17.75 -1.00
N ASP A 311 2.89 -18.94 -0.90
CA ASP A 311 3.45 -20.16 -1.47
C ASP A 311 3.53 -20.08 -2.99
N VAL A 312 2.45 -19.65 -3.66
CA VAL A 312 2.48 -19.46 -5.13
C VAL A 312 3.54 -18.44 -5.53
N LEU A 313 3.64 -17.30 -4.84
CA LEU A 313 4.66 -16.29 -5.14
C LEU A 313 6.08 -16.84 -5.00
N ALA A 314 6.35 -17.62 -3.96
CA ALA A 314 7.66 -18.22 -3.73
C ALA A 314 8.01 -19.29 -4.75
N GLU A 315 7.07 -20.19 -5.05
CA GLU A 315 7.27 -21.31 -5.99
C GLU A 315 7.46 -20.87 -7.45
N THR A 316 6.88 -19.69 -7.83
CA THR A 316 6.86 -19.22 -9.23
C THR A 316 7.79 -18.04 -9.47
N ASP A 317 8.63 -17.66 -8.50
CA ASP A 317 9.39 -16.40 -8.55
C ASP A 317 8.49 -15.20 -8.89
N GLY A 318 7.36 -15.12 -8.18
CA GLY A 318 6.30 -14.17 -8.47
C GLY A 318 6.77 -12.71 -8.43
N CYS A 319 7.68 -12.35 -7.51
CA CYS A 319 8.21 -10.98 -7.42
C CYS A 319 9.02 -10.60 -8.66
N ALA A 320 9.81 -11.50 -9.22
CA ALA A 320 10.52 -11.26 -10.49
C ALA A 320 9.53 -11.13 -11.66
N SER A 321 8.48 -11.95 -11.69
CA SER A 321 7.42 -11.86 -12.70
C SER A 321 6.69 -10.50 -12.63
N LEU A 322 6.37 -9.99 -11.43
CA LEU A 322 5.80 -8.66 -11.22
C LEU A 322 6.74 -7.56 -11.72
N ALA A 323 8.03 -7.68 -11.42
CA ALA A 323 9.04 -6.71 -11.85
C ALA A 323 9.18 -6.70 -13.38
N ALA A 324 9.24 -7.87 -14.03
CA ALA A 324 9.37 -7.98 -15.49
C ALA A 324 8.17 -7.38 -16.23
N ALA A 325 6.94 -7.71 -15.81
CA ALA A 325 5.72 -7.16 -16.41
C ALA A 325 5.62 -5.64 -16.22
N GLY A 326 5.99 -5.15 -15.02
CA GLY A 326 6.01 -3.71 -14.73
C GLY A 326 7.08 -2.96 -15.51
N GLU A 327 8.26 -3.54 -15.73
CA GLU A 327 9.32 -2.93 -16.54
C GLU A 327 8.96 -2.88 -18.02
N GLN A 328 8.33 -3.94 -18.56
CA GLN A 328 7.78 -3.91 -19.91
C GLN A 328 6.75 -2.78 -20.08
N LEU A 329 5.84 -2.62 -19.11
CA LEU A 329 4.85 -1.54 -19.11
C LEU A 329 5.53 -0.15 -19.06
N ARG A 330 6.51 0.03 -18.16
CA ARG A 330 7.29 1.27 -18.01
C ARG A 330 7.95 1.66 -19.33
N ALA A 331 8.71 0.72 -19.91
CA ALA A 331 9.43 0.96 -21.17
C ALA A 331 8.48 1.34 -22.32
N GLY A 332 7.34 0.64 -22.43
CA GLY A 332 6.34 0.92 -23.45
C GLY A 332 5.65 2.28 -23.29
N LEU A 333 5.35 2.69 -22.04
CA LEU A 333 4.77 4.01 -21.75
C LEU A 333 5.75 5.14 -22.09
N LEU A 334 7.03 4.99 -21.73
CA LEU A 334 8.07 5.99 -22.02
C LEU A 334 8.31 6.11 -23.53
N ASP A 335 8.43 5.00 -24.27
CA ASP A 335 8.57 4.99 -25.71
C ASP A 335 7.36 5.63 -26.44
N ALA A 336 6.14 5.33 -25.98
CA ALA A 336 4.93 5.96 -26.53
C ALA A 336 4.90 7.47 -26.28
N ALA A 337 5.31 7.93 -25.09
CA ALA A 337 5.38 9.34 -24.75
C ALA A 337 6.46 10.08 -25.55
N GLU A 338 7.64 9.47 -25.74
CA GLU A 338 8.73 10.02 -26.54
C GLU A 338 8.29 10.24 -27.99
N ARG A 339 7.68 9.23 -28.62
CA ARG A 339 7.14 9.36 -30.00
C ARG A 339 6.12 10.50 -30.14
N LEU A 340 5.39 10.79 -29.08
CA LEU A 340 4.40 11.87 -29.05
C LEU A 340 4.96 13.19 -28.52
N SER A 341 6.24 13.28 -28.15
CA SER A 341 6.87 14.43 -27.52
C SER A 341 6.09 14.91 -26.27
N ILE A 342 5.67 13.97 -25.41
CA ILE A 342 5.00 14.23 -24.16
C ILE A 342 6.01 14.07 -23.02
N PRO A 343 6.18 15.07 -22.12
CA PRO A 343 7.05 14.95 -20.96
C PRO A 343 6.41 14.00 -19.94
N LEU A 344 6.82 12.73 -19.98
CA LEU A 344 6.31 11.67 -19.11
C LEU A 344 7.46 11.03 -18.34
N GLN A 345 7.29 10.87 -17.05
CA GLN A 345 8.07 10.01 -16.18
C GLN A 345 7.21 8.83 -15.72
N VAL A 346 7.82 7.67 -15.46
CA VAL A 346 7.15 6.54 -14.81
C VAL A 346 7.96 6.23 -13.55
N ILE A 347 7.49 6.73 -12.41
CA ILE A 347 8.18 6.65 -11.11
C ILE A 347 7.77 5.40 -10.32
N GLY A 348 8.62 5.01 -9.37
CA GLY A 348 8.37 3.92 -8.42
C GLY A 348 8.86 2.54 -8.90
N PRO A 349 8.76 1.52 -8.06
CA PRO A 349 9.11 0.15 -8.41
C PRO A 349 8.27 -0.38 -9.57
N PRO A 350 8.82 -1.24 -10.45
CA PRO A 350 8.07 -1.79 -11.58
C PRO A 350 6.74 -2.44 -11.18
N ALA A 351 6.71 -3.15 -10.05
CA ALA A 351 5.51 -3.85 -9.57
C ALA A 351 4.32 -2.94 -9.21
N PHE A 352 4.54 -1.62 -9.05
CA PHE A 352 3.49 -0.59 -8.82
C PHE A 352 3.98 0.80 -9.22
N ALA A 353 4.23 1.01 -10.48
CA ALA A 353 4.71 2.27 -11.03
C ALA A 353 3.59 3.31 -11.20
N GLN A 354 3.95 4.58 -11.33
CA GLN A 354 3.02 5.69 -11.54
C GLN A 354 3.50 6.58 -12.70
N PRO A 355 2.68 6.74 -13.75
CA PRO A 355 2.90 7.75 -14.78
C PRO A 355 2.73 9.17 -14.22
N VAL A 356 3.68 10.04 -14.48
CA VAL A 356 3.72 11.42 -14.00
C VAL A 356 4.10 12.34 -15.17
N PHE A 357 3.33 13.41 -15.39
CA PHE A 357 3.55 14.34 -16.49
C PHE A 357 4.35 15.55 -16.03
N GLY A 358 5.46 15.80 -16.68
CA GLY A 358 6.43 16.89 -16.40
C GLY A 358 7.86 16.40 -16.36
N ASP A 359 8.81 17.36 -16.43
CA ASP A 359 10.24 17.09 -16.52
C ASP A 359 10.96 17.19 -15.16
N GLU A 360 10.32 17.81 -14.15
CA GLU A 360 10.92 17.92 -12.83
C GLU A 360 11.02 16.56 -12.15
N ARG A 361 12.20 16.21 -11.65
CA ARG A 361 12.40 14.96 -10.91
C ARG A 361 11.54 14.92 -9.65
N VAL A 362 10.74 13.87 -9.52
CA VAL A 362 9.88 13.64 -8.35
C VAL A 362 10.68 12.91 -7.27
N VAL A 363 10.97 13.60 -6.18
CA VAL A 363 11.72 13.05 -5.03
C VAL A 363 10.92 13.03 -3.74
N ASP A 364 9.79 13.73 -3.69
CA ASP A 364 8.90 13.81 -2.53
C ASP A 364 7.45 14.11 -2.96
N ALA A 365 6.57 14.20 -2.01
CA ALA A 365 5.16 14.51 -2.25
C ALA A 365 4.94 15.95 -2.75
N ARG A 366 5.80 16.91 -2.39
CA ARG A 366 5.72 18.30 -2.87
C ARG A 366 6.12 18.40 -4.34
N ALA A 367 7.18 17.69 -4.75
CA ALA A 367 7.56 17.59 -6.15
C ALA A 367 6.42 16.97 -6.99
N LEU A 368 5.75 15.93 -6.47
CA LEU A 368 4.59 15.32 -7.13
C LEU A 368 3.42 16.32 -7.32
N LEU A 369 3.23 17.27 -6.39
CA LEU A 369 2.21 18.31 -6.54
C LEU A 369 2.51 19.31 -7.66
N ARG A 370 3.79 19.51 -8.03
CA ARG A 370 4.21 20.43 -9.10
C ARG A 370 4.10 19.83 -10.51
N THR A 371 3.83 18.53 -10.62
CA THR A 371 3.61 17.85 -11.90
C THR A 371 2.24 18.18 -12.49
N ASP A 372 2.04 17.92 -13.78
CA ASP A 372 0.72 18.11 -14.42
C ASP A 372 -0.26 17.00 -14.02
N ARG A 373 -0.91 17.19 -12.88
CA ARG A 373 -1.91 16.28 -12.33
C ARG A 373 -3.19 16.23 -13.18
N ALA A 374 -3.48 17.28 -13.94
CA ALA A 374 -4.66 17.32 -14.82
C ALA A 374 -4.42 16.39 -16.03
N ALA A 375 -3.25 16.46 -16.65
CA ALA A 375 -2.86 15.54 -17.72
C ALA A 375 -2.81 14.08 -17.22
N ALA A 376 -2.25 13.83 -16.04
CA ALA A 376 -2.21 12.49 -15.45
C ALA A 376 -3.64 11.92 -15.21
N ARG A 377 -4.56 12.77 -14.74
CA ARG A 377 -5.96 12.37 -14.55
C ARG A 377 -6.66 12.13 -15.89
N ALA A 378 -6.48 13.00 -16.88
CA ALA A 378 -7.06 12.87 -18.22
C ALA A 378 -6.57 11.58 -18.89
N PHE A 379 -5.27 11.30 -18.84
CA PHE A 379 -4.68 10.05 -19.33
C PHE A 379 -5.31 8.81 -18.68
N GLY A 380 -5.46 8.81 -17.36
CA GLY A 380 -6.09 7.70 -16.66
C GLY A 380 -7.55 7.48 -17.07
N VAL A 381 -8.33 8.56 -17.28
CA VAL A 381 -9.72 8.46 -17.79
C VAL A 381 -9.74 7.89 -19.20
N GLU A 382 -8.83 8.34 -20.07
CA GLU A 382 -8.70 7.82 -21.44
C GLU A 382 -8.30 6.34 -21.49
N LEU A 383 -7.47 5.88 -20.53
CA LEU A 383 -7.17 4.46 -20.36
C LEU A 383 -8.44 3.66 -20.02
N VAL A 384 -9.24 4.14 -19.05
CA VAL A 384 -10.47 3.44 -18.66
C VAL A 384 -11.46 3.37 -19.84
N ARG A 385 -11.59 4.42 -20.64
CA ARG A 385 -12.42 4.41 -21.88
C ARG A 385 -11.97 3.33 -22.86
N ARG A 386 -10.67 3.00 -22.88
CA ARG A 386 -10.07 1.98 -23.75
C ARG A 386 -9.99 0.60 -23.09
N GLY A 387 -10.68 0.40 -21.97
CA GLY A 387 -10.71 -0.91 -21.30
C GLY A 387 -9.45 -1.24 -20.52
N VAL A 388 -8.71 -0.24 -20.03
CA VAL A 388 -7.62 -0.41 -19.06
C VAL A 388 -8.02 0.27 -17.77
N LEU A 389 -8.32 -0.51 -16.74
CA LEU A 389 -8.76 0.01 -15.45
C LEU A 389 -7.57 0.50 -14.62
N VAL A 390 -7.54 1.79 -14.36
CA VAL A 390 -6.53 2.47 -13.55
C VAL A 390 -7.19 3.46 -12.60
N PRO A 391 -6.59 3.82 -11.46
CA PRO A 391 -6.98 5.01 -10.72
C PRO A 391 -6.50 6.23 -11.50
N PRO A 392 -7.38 7.13 -12.01
CA PRO A 392 -6.94 8.27 -12.81
C PRO A 392 -5.93 9.16 -12.08
N GLY A 393 -4.70 9.25 -12.64
CA GLY A 393 -3.56 9.93 -12.01
C GLY A 393 -2.87 9.16 -10.87
N GLY A 394 -3.22 7.88 -10.68
CA GLY A 394 -2.65 7.04 -9.63
C GLY A 394 -1.65 5.99 -10.12
N LYS A 395 -1.30 5.09 -9.21
CA LYS A 395 -0.36 3.97 -9.49
C LYS A 395 -1.02 2.88 -10.31
N LEU A 396 -0.18 2.19 -11.08
CA LEU A 396 -0.51 0.99 -11.84
C LEU A 396 0.06 -0.21 -11.09
N TYR A 397 -0.79 -1.03 -10.48
CA TYR A 397 -0.36 -2.28 -9.85
C TYR A 397 -0.29 -3.39 -10.89
N VAL A 398 0.75 -4.21 -10.83
CA VAL A 398 0.90 -5.41 -11.68
C VAL A 398 0.62 -6.65 -10.85
N SER A 399 0.10 -7.70 -11.49
CA SER A 399 -0.03 -9.05 -10.93
C SER A 399 0.73 -10.06 -11.79
N THR A 400 0.99 -11.25 -11.26
CA THR A 400 1.61 -12.34 -12.03
C THR A 400 0.75 -12.79 -13.21
N ALA A 401 -0.54 -12.45 -13.22
CA ALA A 401 -1.45 -12.71 -14.33
C ALA A 401 -1.34 -11.70 -15.50
N HIS A 402 -0.58 -10.60 -15.34
CA HIS A 402 -0.28 -9.68 -16.44
C HIS A 402 0.78 -10.29 -17.36
N THR A 403 0.34 -11.11 -18.29
CA THR A 403 1.22 -11.70 -19.31
C THR A 403 1.82 -10.62 -20.20
N SER A 404 2.97 -10.93 -20.85
CA SER A 404 3.60 -10.01 -21.80
C SER A 404 2.65 -9.56 -22.93
N ALA A 405 1.72 -10.42 -23.35
CA ALA A 405 0.71 -10.09 -24.34
C ALA A 405 -0.30 -9.06 -23.83
N LEU A 406 -0.82 -9.23 -22.58
CA LEU A 406 -1.73 -8.24 -21.97
C LEU A 406 -1.06 -6.90 -21.69
N VAL A 407 0.22 -6.92 -21.29
CA VAL A 407 1.01 -5.71 -21.15
C VAL A 407 1.22 -5.02 -22.50
N GLY A 408 1.48 -5.77 -23.57
CA GLY A 408 1.56 -5.27 -24.94
C GLY A 408 0.25 -4.58 -25.37
N GLU A 409 -0.89 -5.24 -25.18
CA GLU A 409 -2.23 -4.69 -25.43
C GLU A 409 -2.47 -3.40 -24.64
N THR A 410 -2.00 -3.35 -23.38
CA THR A 410 -2.08 -2.14 -22.55
C THR A 410 -1.24 -0.99 -23.12
N ILE A 411 -0.02 -1.26 -23.59
CA ILE A 411 0.87 -0.25 -24.18
C ILE A 411 0.26 0.35 -25.45
N GLU A 412 -0.36 -0.47 -26.31
CA GLU A 412 -1.05 0.01 -27.52
C GLU A 412 -2.19 0.98 -27.14
N ARG A 413 -3.06 0.57 -26.20
CA ARG A 413 -4.17 1.40 -25.72
C ARG A 413 -3.68 2.66 -25.00
N ALA A 414 -2.55 2.57 -24.28
CA ALA A 414 -1.94 3.72 -23.61
C ALA A 414 -1.35 4.72 -24.62
N SER A 415 -0.77 4.26 -25.72
CA SER A 415 -0.30 5.13 -26.80
C SER A 415 -1.47 5.95 -27.41
N GLU A 416 -2.60 5.31 -27.65
CA GLU A 416 -3.81 5.99 -28.10
C GLU A 416 -4.37 6.98 -27.06
N ALA A 417 -4.34 6.60 -25.76
CA ALA A 417 -4.77 7.47 -24.67
C ALA A 417 -3.88 8.71 -24.54
N LEU A 418 -2.55 8.54 -24.63
CA LEU A 418 -1.60 9.67 -24.66
C LEU A 418 -1.85 10.61 -25.83
N ALA A 419 -2.11 10.08 -27.04
CA ALA A 419 -2.44 10.91 -28.19
C ALA A 419 -3.75 11.71 -28.02
N ALA A 420 -4.72 11.13 -27.31
CA ALA A 420 -6.00 11.80 -27.02
C ALA A 420 -5.87 12.92 -25.97
N THR A 421 -4.93 12.83 -25.02
CA THR A 421 -4.71 13.88 -24.00
C THR A 421 -4.06 15.15 -24.53
N ARG A 422 -3.51 15.14 -25.75
CA ARG A 422 -2.95 16.36 -26.40
C ARG A 422 -4.01 17.31 -26.99
N ARG A 423 -5.28 16.89 -27.05
CA ARG A 423 -6.40 17.67 -27.59
C ARG A 423 -7.12 18.44 -26.49
#